data_c425ce8aa7ef2ef1b473fe73502e3601
#
_entry.id   c425ce8aa7ef2ef1b473fe73502e3601
#
_cell.length_a   1.000
_cell.length_b   1.000
_cell.length_c   1.000
_cell.angle_alpha   90.00
_cell.angle_beta   90.00
_cell.angle_gamma   90.00
#
_symmetry.space_group_name_H-M   'P 1'
#
loop_
_entity.id
_entity.type
_entity.pdbx_description
1 polymer ?
#
loop_
_entity_poly.entity_id
_entity_poly.type
_entity_poly.pdbx_seq_one_letter_code
_entity_poly.pdbx_strand_id
1 'polypeptide(L)' 'MNGNAKVGGEPIRLVFELARADHPRLYDDLIQFPKGTKRINRLRVLAYDGLLIQSGHVVSIV' A
#
# COMPACT_ATOMS: atom_id res chain seq x y z
N MET A 1 7.57 -6.36 25.77
CA MET A 1 7.70 -6.17 25.00
C MET A 1 7.75 -6.38 24.56
N ASN A 2 7.62 -6.27 24.72
CA ASN A 2 7.63 -6.13 23.90
C ASN A 2 7.80 -6.60 23.21
N GLY A 3 8.03 -6.71 23.06
CA GLY A 3 8.28 -6.86 22.13
C GLY A 3 8.12 -7.49 21.52
N ASN A 4 7.82 -7.50 21.55
CA ASN A 4 7.74 -7.75 20.67
C ASN A 4 7.32 -7.64 20.02
N ALA A 5 7.34 -7.51 20.62
CA ALA A 5 6.61 -7.07 19.88
C ALA A 5 7.15 -6.40 19.01
N LYS A 6 7.81 -6.22 19.20
CA LYS A 6 8.35 -5.55 18.45
C LYS A 6 8.42 -6.01 17.21
N VAL A 7 8.67 -7.00 17.04
CA VAL A 7 8.74 -7.46 15.85
C VAL A 7 7.47 -7.34 15.31
N GLY A 8 7.24 -6.65 14.41
CA GLY A 8 5.98 -6.47 13.87
C GLY A 8 5.03 -5.87 14.82
N GLY A 9 5.48 -5.44 15.91
CA GLY A 9 4.59 -4.92 16.87
C GLY A 9 4.25 -3.48 16.66
N GLU A 10 5.15 -2.70 16.18
CA GLU A 10 4.89 -1.29 16.05
C GLU A 10 4.47 -0.91 14.66
N PRO A 11 3.51 -0.02 14.51
CA PRO A 11 3.11 0.41 13.19
C PRO A 11 4.18 1.26 12.55
N ILE A 12 4.28 1.21 11.24
CA ILE A 12 5.16 2.07 10.50
C ILE A 12 4.34 3.27 10.08
N ARG A 13 4.86 4.47 10.34
CA ARG A 13 4.16 5.67 9.94
C ARG A 13 4.77 6.17 8.65
N LEU A 14 3.95 6.40 7.65
CA LEU A 14 4.41 6.85 6.36
C LEU A 14 3.74 8.16 6.00
N VAL A 15 4.50 9.04 5.35
CA VAL A 15 3.95 10.26 4.79
C VAL A 15 3.94 10.02 3.28
N PHE A 16 2.78 10.13 2.67
CA PHE A 16 2.64 9.76 1.29
C PHE A 16 1.82 10.79 0.53
N GLU A 17 2.40 11.31 -0.53
CA GLU A 17 1.69 12.23 -1.40
C GLU A 17 1.80 11.69 -2.83
N LEU A 18 0.73 11.80 -3.58
CA LEU A 18 0.69 11.26 -4.90
C LEU A 18 0.21 12.32 -5.88
N ALA A 19 1.04 12.64 -6.84
CA ALA A 19 0.67 13.59 -7.87
C ALA A 19 0.15 12.84 -9.07
N ARG A 20 -0.93 13.32 -9.65
CA ARG A 20 -1.50 12.67 -10.81
C ARG A 20 -0.52 12.62 -11.97
N ALA A 21 0.31 13.65 -12.10
CA ALA A 21 1.29 13.70 -13.18
C ALA A 21 2.30 12.56 -13.11
N ASP A 22 2.60 12.10 -11.91
CA ASP A 22 3.59 11.05 -11.73
C ASP A 22 2.99 9.66 -11.90
N HIS A 23 1.78 9.46 -11.38
CA HIS A 23 1.16 8.15 -11.40
C HIS A 23 -0.34 8.29 -11.66
N PRO A 24 -0.72 8.60 -12.88
CA PRO A 24 -2.12 8.92 -13.17
C PRO A 24 -3.10 7.79 -12.87
N ARG A 25 -2.72 6.56 -13.14
CA ARG A 25 -3.65 5.46 -12.89
C ARG A 25 -3.89 5.24 -11.43
N LEU A 26 -2.85 5.32 -10.63
CA LEU A 26 -2.99 5.14 -9.19
C LEU A 26 -3.77 6.31 -8.61
N TYR A 27 -3.47 7.51 -9.05
CA TYR A 27 -4.18 8.69 -8.59
C TYR A 27 -5.67 8.57 -8.90
N ASP A 28 -6.00 8.21 -10.12
CA ASP A 28 -7.39 8.12 -10.54
C ASP A 28 -8.15 7.02 -9.79
N ASP A 29 -7.47 5.98 -9.42
CA ASP A 29 -8.10 4.92 -8.62
C ASP A 29 -8.39 5.44 -7.21
N LEU A 30 -7.39 6.02 -6.58
CA LEU A 30 -7.56 6.43 -5.19
C LEU A 30 -8.52 7.59 -5.01
N ILE A 31 -8.58 8.49 -5.99
CA ILE A 31 -9.42 9.67 -5.85
C ILE A 31 -10.91 9.30 -5.89
N GLN A 32 -11.25 8.11 -6.37
CA GLN A 32 -12.62 7.66 -6.38
C GLN A 32 -13.15 7.36 -4.99
N PHE A 33 -12.25 7.15 -4.05
CA PHE A 33 -12.67 6.81 -2.69
C PHE A 33 -12.64 8.06 -1.82
N PRO A 34 -13.54 8.17 -0.86
CA PRO A 34 -13.59 9.36 -0.01
C PRO A 34 -12.29 9.55 0.74
N LYS A 35 -11.91 10.80 0.92
CA LYS A 35 -10.72 11.13 1.66
C LYS A 35 -10.82 10.52 3.04
N GLY A 36 -9.72 10.07 3.56
CA GLY A 36 -9.65 9.48 4.89
C GLY A 36 -9.53 7.98 4.86
N THR A 37 -10.18 7.34 5.79
CA THR A 37 -10.02 5.90 6.00
C THR A 37 -10.27 5.04 4.78
N LYS A 38 -11.29 5.35 4.02
CA LYS A 38 -11.59 4.52 2.86
C LYS A 38 -10.52 4.59 1.81
N ARG A 39 -10.00 5.78 1.56
CA ARG A 39 -8.94 5.95 0.58
C ARG A 39 -7.66 5.27 1.05
N ILE A 40 -7.36 5.36 2.33
CA ILE A 40 -6.17 4.71 2.88
C ILE A 40 -6.31 3.20 2.84
N ASN A 41 -7.50 2.68 3.12
CA ASN A 41 -7.70 1.24 3.06
C ASN A 41 -7.56 0.73 1.63
N ARG A 42 -8.03 1.51 0.66
CA ARG A 42 -7.83 1.13 -0.73
C ARG A 42 -6.34 1.06 -1.06
N LEU A 43 -5.57 2.02 -0.60
CA LEU A 43 -4.13 2.02 -0.82
C LEU A 43 -3.48 0.78 -0.18
N ARG A 44 -3.93 0.41 1.02
CA ARG A 44 -3.40 -0.79 1.68
C ARG A 44 -3.64 -2.04 0.86
N VAL A 45 -4.84 -2.16 0.29
CA VAL A 45 -5.16 -3.32 -0.53
C VAL A 45 -4.27 -3.36 -1.75
N LEU A 46 -4.12 -2.22 -2.43
CA LEU A 46 -3.29 -2.18 -3.61
C LEU A 46 -1.83 -2.48 -3.29
N ALA A 47 -1.35 -1.97 -2.19
CA ALA A 47 0.03 -2.20 -1.79
C ALA A 47 0.26 -3.67 -1.44
N TYR A 48 -0.68 -4.27 -0.74
CA TYR A 48 -0.54 -5.68 -0.36
C TYR A 48 -0.59 -6.57 -1.59
N ASP A 49 -1.50 -6.28 -2.51
CA ASP A 49 -1.59 -7.03 -3.74
C ASP A 49 -0.30 -6.90 -4.56
N GLY A 50 0.27 -5.69 -4.58
CA GLY A 50 1.52 -5.48 -5.28
C GLY A 50 2.66 -6.29 -4.67
N LEU A 51 2.70 -6.34 -3.36
CA LEU A 51 3.72 -7.13 -2.67
C LEU A 51 3.55 -8.62 -2.99
N LEU A 52 2.32 -9.10 -3.00
CA LEU A 52 2.08 -10.50 -3.30
C LEU A 52 2.49 -10.84 -4.73
N ILE A 53 2.21 -9.97 -5.66
CA ILE A 53 2.59 -10.20 -7.03
C ILE A 53 4.11 -10.22 -7.17
N GLN A 54 4.79 -9.31 -6.52
CA GLN A 54 6.24 -9.29 -6.60
C GLN A 54 6.86 -10.50 -5.94
N SER A 55 6.30 -10.92 -4.84
CA SER A 55 6.84 -12.05 -4.13
C SER A 55 6.58 -13.37 -4.82
N GLY A 56 5.38 -13.52 -5.30
CA GLY A 56 5.02 -14.75 -5.92
C GLY A 56 5.40 -14.81 -7.33
N HIS A 57 5.40 -13.68 -7.99
CA HIS A 57 5.62 -13.60 -9.31
C HIS A 57 6.91 -14.08 -9.75
N VAL A 58 7.81 -13.89 -8.96
CA VAL A 58 9.02 -14.27 -9.28
C VAL A 58 8.99 -15.55 -9.81
N VAL A 59 8.11 -16.17 -9.40
CA VAL A 59 8.02 -17.39 -9.75
C VAL A 59 7.61 -17.52 -11.06
N SER A 60 6.82 -16.90 -11.35
CA SER A 60 6.27 -17.12 -12.49
C SER A 60 6.96 -16.78 -13.55
N ILE A 61 6.97 -16.34 -13.83
CA ILE A 61 7.35 -15.98 -14.85
C ILE A 61 8.28 -16.15 -15.32
N VAL A 62 8.47 -16.30 -15.20
CA VAL A 62 9.20 -16.31 -15.74
C VAL A 62 9.53 -16.62 -16.25
#